data_43810ec7aa97dc9faab63d4ade42b7b5
#
_entry.id   43810ec7aa97dc9faab63d4ade42b7b5
#
_cell.length_a   1.000
_cell.length_b   1.000
_cell.length_c   1.000
_cell.angle_alpha   90.00
_cell.angle_beta   90.00
_cell.angle_gamma   90.00
#
_symmetry.space_group_name_H-M   'P 1'
#
loop_
_entity.id
_entity.type
_entity.pdbx_description
1 polymer ?
#
loop_
_entity_poly.entity_id
_entity_poly.type
_entity_poly.pdbx_seq_one_letter_code
_entity_poly.pdbx_strand_id
1 'polypeptide(L)'
;MLSFASSGLGLNLGGALPSQPRVASSRSAAVQMGVGDRRVVVTGMGIVSCLGSTLEDVTTSLRECKSGIKFSEKYQEVGMKSHICGRPDIDCDEFIDRKQGRFMGLNAKYAYIAMEKAKADAGLSEEQCNNPMVGGILGQGGTSIQDIAETLSAVERKKLRQVGPYRVTRAMGSTTSAVLATTFKLQGTSYSISSACSTGAHCIGVGMEQIQLGKGDVMFCGAGEAEDWGFSVMFDAMGALSTKRNDTPEKASRAFDQTRDGFVIAGGGGVVVLEELEHAKARGAKIYAELVGYGANSDGYDMVAPSGEGGQRCMKLAMDMANKIGGEKQVDYVNTHGTSTPVGDTMELGGIKKVFTEAGYQPNVGSTKSLSGHALGAAGVHEAIYCLLMMQNDFLAESANIEELVEEAEGMNILTSRKDGPVSRAMSNSFGFGGTNACLVFDKYSA
;
A
#
# COMPACT_ATOMS: atom_id res chain seq x y z
N MET A 1 -38.14 33.26 -25.43
CA MET A 1 -38.93 34.35 -24.81
C MET A 1 -40.08 33.75 -24.01
N LEU A 2 -39.94 33.64 -22.70
CA LEU A 2 -41.04 33.44 -21.77
C LEU A 2 -40.60 34.07 -20.44
N SER A 3 -41.22 35.18 -20.16
CA SER A 3 -41.11 36.04 -18.97
C SER A 3 -41.90 35.38 -17.82
N PHE A 4 -41.33 35.27 -16.64
CA PHE A 4 -42.09 35.05 -15.41
C PHE A 4 -41.95 36.26 -14.49
N ALA A 5 -43.09 36.85 -14.22
CA ALA A 5 -43.27 37.97 -13.31
C ALA A 5 -43.23 37.49 -11.86
N SER A 6 -42.55 38.25 -11.01
CA SER A 6 -42.55 38.13 -9.55
C SER A 6 -43.81 38.75 -8.94
N SER A 7 -44.51 38.00 -8.09
CA SER A 7 -45.46 38.55 -7.15
C SER A 7 -44.97 38.32 -5.71
N GLY A 8 -44.58 39.39 -5.04
CA GLY A 8 -44.22 39.39 -3.63
C GLY A 8 -45.46 39.36 -2.73
N LEU A 9 -45.40 38.53 -1.69
CA LEU A 9 -46.28 38.65 -0.52
C LEU A 9 -45.39 38.73 0.72
N GLY A 10 -45.32 39.92 1.29
CA GLY A 10 -44.68 40.15 2.58
C GLY A 10 -45.57 39.67 3.72
N LEU A 11 -45.06 38.82 4.56
CA LEU A 11 -45.63 38.54 5.88
C LEU A 11 -44.61 38.96 6.95
N ASN A 12 -44.97 40.01 7.63
CA ASN A 12 -44.24 40.58 8.76
C ASN A 12 -44.76 39.89 10.03
N LEU A 13 -43.97 39.02 10.65
CA LEU A 13 -44.23 38.47 11.97
C LEU A 13 -43.07 38.85 12.91
N GLY A 14 -43.22 40.02 13.54
CA GLY A 14 -42.41 40.40 14.69
C GLY A 14 -42.76 39.52 15.89
N GLY A 15 -41.86 38.66 16.29
CA GLY A 15 -41.90 37.92 17.55
C GLY A 15 -40.49 37.84 18.10
N ALA A 16 -40.22 38.59 19.19
CA ALA A 16 -38.95 38.51 19.89
C ALA A 16 -38.84 37.16 20.58
N LEU A 17 -37.80 36.35 20.21
CA LEU A 17 -37.43 35.15 20.92
C LEU A 17 -36.64 35.51 22.19
N PRO A 18 -36.88 34.82 23.32
CA PRO A 18 -36.14 35.05 24.54
C PRO A 18 -34.69 34.65 24.39
N SER A 19 -33.76 35.50 24.85
CA SER A 19 -32.34 35.28 24.87
C SER A 19 -31.98 34.08 25.75
N GLN A 20 -31.43 33.01 25.17
CA GLN A 20 -30.83 31.94 25.93
C GLN A 20 -29.51 32.41 26.59
N PRO A 21 -29.20 31.95 27.82
CA PRO A 21 -27.96 32.31 28.47
C PRO A 21 -26.78 31.71 27.69
N ARG A 22 -25.79 32.55 27.33
CA ARG A 22 -24.52 32.12 26.78
C ARG A 22 -23.80 31.29 27.83
N VAL A 23 -23.73 29.96 27.63
CA VAL A 23 -22.76 29.10 28.29
C VAL A 23 -21.39 29.51 27.76
N ALA A 24 -20.60 30.11 28.62
CA ALA A 24 -19.17 30.36 28.33
C ALA A 24 -18.49 29.02 28.20
N SER A 25 -18.24 28.54 26.97
CA SER A 25 -17.35 27.42 26.73
C SER A 25 -15.93 27.88 27.08
N SER A 26 -15.38 27.35 28.14
CA SER A 26 -13.94 27.39 28.38
C SER A 26 -13.26 26.61 27.25
N ARG A 27 -12.92 27.30 26.17
CA ARG A 27 -11.96 26.80 25.20
C ARG A 27 -10.63 26.70 25.95
N SER A 28 -10.26 25.50 26.39
CA SER A 28 -8.87 25.22 26.68
C SER A 28 -8.07 25.68 25.45
N ALA A 29 -7.02 26.46 25.67
CA ALA A 29 -6.11 26.85 24.62
C ALA A 29 -5.46 25.55 24.11
N ALA A 30 -6.07 24.93 23.08
CA ALA A 30 -5.41 23.92 22.31
C ALA A 30 -4.20 24.63 21.71
N VAL A 31 -3.01 24.20 22.07
CA VAL A 31 -1.79 24.61 21.41
C VAL A 31 -2.00 24.32 19.95
N GLN A 32 -2.10 25.35 19.12
CA GLN A 32 -2.25 25.21 17.69
C GLN A 32 -0.89 24.78 17.15
N MET A 33 -0.64 23.45 17.15
CA MET A 33 0.57 22.88 16.53
C MET A 33 0.52 23.23 15.03
N GLY A 34 1.63 23.68 14.47
CA GLY A 34 1.75 23.95 13.04
C GLY A 34 1.58 22.66 12.23
N VAL A 35 1.19 22.80 10.97
CA VAL A 35 1.18 21.67 10.04
C VAL A 35 2.59 21.09 9.97
N GLY A 36 2.76 19.80 10.33
CA GLY A 36 4.05 19.12 10.37
C GLY A 36 4.66 18.96 11.79
N ASP A 37 4.08 19.58 12.82
CA ASP A 37 4.55 19.41 14.21
C ASP A 37 4.08 18.06 14.82
N ARG A 38 3.03 17.46 14.25
CA ARG A 38 2.51 16.17 14.69
C ARG A 38 3.34 15.02 14.10
N ARG A 39 4.02 14.29 14.95
CA ARG A 39 4.82 13.12 14.57
C ARG A 39 3.94 11.91 14.35
N VAL A 40 4.27 11.09 13.39
CA VAL A 40 3.45 9.95 12.98
C VAL A 40 4.23 8.66 13.14
N VAL A 41 3.65 7.72 13.90
CA VAL A 41 4.26 6.43 14.19
C VAL A 41 3.39 5.28 13.68
N VAL A 42 4.02 4.12 13.45
CA VAL A 42 3.33 2.88 13.12
C VAL A 42 3.13 2.10 14.42
N THR A 43 1.87 1.87 14.78
CA THR A 43 1.50 1.16 16.01
C THR A 43 0.93 -0.24 15.78
N GLY A 44 0.57 -0.57 14.54
CA GLY A 44 0.08 -1.90 14.21
C GLY A 44 0.26 -2.24 12.74
N MET A 45 0.35 -3.53 12.45
CA MET A 45 0.50 -4.06 11.10
C MET A 45 -0.31 -5.34 10.92
N GLY A 46 -0.87 -5.52 9.73
CA GLY A 46 -1.52 -6.76 9.33
C GLY A 46 -1.31 -7.03 7.86
N ILE A 47 -1.11 -8.29 7.51
CA ILE A 47 -0.76 -8.70 6.16
C ILE A 47 -1.41 -10.02 5.79
N VAL A 48 -1.73 -10.14 4.50
CA VAL A 48 -2.07 -11.35 3.78
C VAL A 48 -1.28 -11.33 2.49
N SER A 49 -0.33 -12.22 2.33
CA SER A 49 0.53 -12.30 1.15
C SER A 49 0.89 -13.76 0.84
N CYS A 50 1.49 -14.00 -0.32
CA CYS A 50 2.01 -15.33 -0.63
C CYS A 50 3.22 -15.75 0.24
N LEU A 51 3.86 -14.81 0.95
CA LEU A 51 4.92 -15.10 1.92
C LEU A 51 4.37 -15.55 3.28
N GLY A 52 3.09 -15.38 3.51
CA GLY A 52 2.41 -15.73 4.74
C GLY A 52 1.26 -14.78 5.06
N SER A 53 0.45 -15.17 6.04
CA SER A 53 -0.69 -14.39 6.50
C SER A 53 -0.53 -13.87 7.94
N THR A 54 0.61 -14.13 8.58
CA THR A 54 1.01 -13.55 9.88
C THR A 54 2.32 -12.79 9.73
N LEU A 55 2.60 -11.88 10.66
CA LEU A 55 3.88 -11.15 10.69
C LEU A 55 5.07 -12.10 10.90
N GLU A 56 4.87 -13.17 11.67
CA GLU A 56 5.88 -14.20 11.93
C GLU A 56 6.21 -15.04 10.69
N ASP A 57 5.17 -15.53 9.97
CA ASP A 57 5.36 -16.28 8.72
C ASP A 57 6.11 -15.46 7.68
N VAL A 58 5.72 -14.18 7.52
CA VAL A 58 6.37 -13.26 6.58
C VAL A 58 7.81 -12.98 6.99
N THR A 59 8.08 -12.74 8.29
CA THR A 59 9.43 -12.55 8.80
C THR A 59 10.31 -13.76 8.52
N THR A 60 9.78 -14.96 8.76
CA THR A 60 10.47 -16.22 8.50
C THR A 60 10.76 -16.39 7.00
N SER A 61 9.77 -16.13 6.14
CA SER A 61 9.94 -16.23 4.68
C SER A 61 11.00 -15.26 4.15
N LEU A 62 11.03 -14.02 4.65
CA LEU A 62 12.05 -13.03 4.30
C LEU A 62 13.45 -13.46 4.79
N ARG A 63 13.53 -13.95 6.03
CA ARG A 63 14.79 -14.35 6.67
C ARG A 63 15.41 -15.60 6.03
N GLU A 64 14.56 -16.55 5.62
CA GLU A 64 14.97 -17.82 5.05
C GLU A 64 15.03 -17.79 3.52
N CYS A 65 14.81 -16.62 2.89
CA CYS A 65 14.77 -16.49 1.42
C CYS A 65 13.74 -17.42 0.77
N LYS A 66 12.55 -17.54 1.37
CA LYS A 66 11.51 -18.48 0.94
C LYS A 66 10.52 -17.81 -0.01
N SER A 67 10.51 -18.23 -1.26
CA SER A 67 9.59 -17.71 -2.27
C SER A 67 8.15 -18.18 -2.04
N GLY A 68 7.20 -17.26 -2.21
CA GLY A 68 5.76 -17.54 -2.23
C GLY A 68 5.19 -17.76 -3.64
N ILE A 69 6.02 -17.68 -4.67
CA ILE A 69 5.60 -17.83 -6.07
C ILE A 69 5.39 -19.31 -6.39
N LYS A 70 4.25 -19.62 -7.00
CA LYS A 70 3.85 -21.00 -7.33
C LYS A 70 3.33 -21.07 -8.77
N PHE A 71 3.30 -22.28 -9.32
CA PHE A 71 2.64 -22.59 -10.58
C PHE A 71 1.12 -22.42 -10.43
N SER A 72 0.48 -21.89 -11.47
CA SER A 72 -0.98 -21.70 -11.55
C SER A 72 -1.55 -22.54 -12.68
N GLU A 73 -2.18 -23.68 -12.36
CA GLU A 73 -2.90 -24.51 -13.33
C GLU A 73 -3.94 -23.68 -14.09
N LYS A 74 -4.59 -22.72 -13.40
CA LYS A 74 -5.60 -21.86 -14.02
C LYS A 74 -5.05 -20.99 -15.13
N TYR A 75 -3.84 -20.45 -14.96
CA TYR A 75 -3.20 -19.62 -15.99
C TYR A 75 -2.85 -20.44 -17.22
N GLN A 76 -2.35 -21.67 -17.04
CA GLN A 76 -2.10 -22.60 -18.12
C GLN A 76 -3.41 -22.99 -18.84
N GLU A 77 -4.45 -23.31 -18.08
CA GLU A 77 -5.78 -23.71 -18.60
C GLU A 77 -6.41 -22.63 -19.49
N VAL A 78 -6.27 -21.36 -19.12
CA VAL A 78 -6.80 -20.23 -19.92
C VAL A 78 -5.87 -19.79 -21.05
N GLY A 79 -4.71 -20.44 -21.21
CA GLY A 79 -3.79 -20.22 -22.34
C GLY A 79 -2.89 -19.00 -22.19
N MET A 80 -2.62 -18.52 -20.98
CA MET A 80 -1.59 -17.50 -20.75
C MET A 80 -0.21 -18.05 -21.07
N LYS A 81 0.75 -17.16 -21.36
CA LYS A 81 2.17 -17.49 -21.53
C LYS A 81 2.87 -17.67 -20.19
N SER A 82 2.53 -16.83 -19.22
CA SER A 82 3.00 -16.97 -17.84
C SER A 82 2.06 -17.88 -17.05
N HIS A 83 2.63 -18.94 -16.44
CA HIS A 83 1.85 -19.91 -15.65
C HIS A 83 2.12 -19.80 -14.16
N ILE A 84 2.61 -18.67 -13.69
CA ILE A 84 3.10 -18.48 -12.33
C ILE A 84 2.50 -17.25 -11.66
N CYS A 85 2.27 -17.35 -10.34
CA CYS A 85 1.77 -16.23 -9.55
C CYS A 85 2.12 -16.35 -8.07
N GLY A 86 2.07 -15.22 -7.36
CA GLY A 86 2.16 -15.14 -5.90
C GLY A 86 0.78 -15.02 -5.26
N ARG A 87 0.04 -16.14 -5.20
CA ARG A 87 -1.29 -16.18 -4.58
C ARG A 87 -1.18 -16.45 -3.08
N PRO A 88 -1.85 -15.64 -2.22
CA PRO A 88 -1.98 -15.97 -0.79
C PRO A 88 -2.66 -17.34 -0.59
N ASP A 89 -2.10 -18.14 0.31
CA ASP A 89 -2.65 -19.45 0.70
C ASP A 89 -3.56 -19.26 1.92
N ILE A 90 -4.77 -18.76 1.66
CA ILE A 90 -5.77 -18.45 2.70
C ILE A 90 -7.19 -18.60 2.17
N ASP A 91 -8.03 -19.30 2.93
CA ASP A 91 -9.48 -19.27 2.71
C ASP A 91 -10.07 -18.05 3.43
N CYS A 92 -10.43 -17.03 2.67
CA CYS A 92 -11.01 -15.82 3.24
C CYS A 92 -12.35 -16.03 3.95
N ASP A 93 -13.11 -17.07 3.59
CA ASP A 93 -14.43 -17.31 4.14
C ASP A 93 -14.36 -17.89 5.58
N GLU A 94 -13.19 -18.36 6.02
CA GLU A 94 -12.93 -18.73 7.42
C GLU A 94 -12.82 -17.51 8.35
N PHE A 95 -12.44 -16.34 7.78
CA PHE A 95 -12.18 -15.11 8.54
C PHE A 95 -13.30 -14.08 8.44
N ILE A 96 -14.19 -14.21 7.46
CA ILE A 96 -15.16 -13.16 7.11
C ILE A 96 -16.59 -13.71 7.25
N ASP A 97 -17.38 -13.08 8.11
CA ASP A 97 -18.82 -13.42 8.23
C ASP A 97 -19.51 -13.27 6.87
N ARG A 98 -20.35 -14.25 6.54
CA ARG A 98 -21.07 -14.31 5.26
C ARG A 98 -21.90 -13.06 4.96
N LYS A 99 -22.44 -12.38 5.99
CA LYS A 99 -23.25 -11.16 5.80
C LYS A 99 -22.36 -9.97 5.39
N GLN A 100 -21.11 -9.94 5.85
CA GLN A 100 -20.14 -8.93 5.48
C GLN A 100 -19.49 -9.26 4.12
N GLY A 101 -19.05 -10.50 3.92
CA GLY A 101 -18.38 -10.96 2.72
C GLY A 101 -19.19 -10.80 1.42
N ARG A 102 -20.53 -10.73 1.51
CA ARG A 102 -21.37 -10.48 0.32
C ARG A 102 -21.13 -9.13 -0.37
N PHE A 103 -20.55 -8.17 0.31
CA PHE A 103 -20.22 -6.85 -0.25
C PHE A 103 -18.78 -6.75 -0.76
N MET A 104 -17.95 -7.80 -0.57
CA MET A 104 -16.51 -7.78 -0.81
C MET A 104 -16.14 -8.57 -2.06
N GLY A 105 -15.38 -7.96 -2.97
CA GLY A 105 -14.54 -8.68 -3.93
C GLY A 105 -13.29 -9.21 -3.23
N LEU A 106 -12.50 -10.03 -3.90
CA LEU A 106 -11.33 -10.69 -3.30
C LEU A 106 -10.30 -9.68 -2.77
N ASN A 107 -10.09 -8.58 -3.47
CA ASN A 107 -9.23 -7.46 -3.03
C ASN A 107 -9.67 -6.90 -1.67
N ALA A 108 -10.98 -6.64 -1.50
CA ALA A 108 -11.51 -6.14 -0.23
C ALA A 108 -11.48 -7.21 0.88
N LYS A 109 -11.61 -8.51 0.54
CA LYS A 109 -11.48 -9.60 1.51
C LYS A 109 -10.06 -9.68 2.08
N TYR A 110 -9.02 -9.59 1.24
CA TYR A 110 -7.63 -9.57 1.71
C TYR A 110 -7.35 -8.35 2.59
N ALA A 111 -7.79 -7.16 2.18
CA ALA A 111 -7.64 -5.95 2.98
C ALA A 111 -8.40 -6.02 4.31
N TYR A 112 -9.59 -6.66 4.34
CA TYR A 112 -10.35 -6.88 5.57
C TYR A 112 -9.56 -7.72 6.58
N ILE A 113 -9.03 -8.87 6.14
CA ILE A 113 -8.25 -9.75 7.02
C ILE A 113 -6.98 -9.04 7.51
N ALA A 114 -6.31 -8.30 6.62
CA ALA A 114 -5.16 -7.50 7.00
C ALA A 114 -5.53 -6.42 8.03
N MET A 115 -6.67 -5.75 7.88
CA MET A 115 -7.12 -4.71 8.82
C MET A 115 -7.52 -5.27 10.18
N GLU A 116 -8.19 -6.43 10.24
CA GLU A 116 -8.47 -7.13 11.52
C GLU A 116 -7.18 -7.41 12.29
N LYS A 117 -6.18 -7.94 11.58
CA LYS A 117 -4.86 -8.23 12.16
C LYS A 117 -4.14 -6.97 12.61
N ALA A 118 -4.14 -5.91 11.78
CA ALA A 118 -3.51 -4.63 12.12
C ALA A 118 -4.16 -3.96 13.34
N LYS A 119 -5.50 -4.00 13.43
CA LYS A 119 -6.27 -3.50 14.58
C LYS A 119 -5.90 -4.27 15.86
N ALA A 120 -5.85 -5.61 15.77
CA ALA A 120 -5.48 -6.45 16.91
C ALA A 120 -4.02 -6.20 17.33
N ASP A 121 -3.09 -6.10 16.41
CA ASP A 121 -1.68 -5.81 16.66
C ASP A 121 -1.46 -4.42 17.29
N ALA A 122 -2.25 -3.42 16.86
CA ALA A 122 -2.27 -2.08 17.47
C ALA A 122 -2.93 -2.04 18.85
N GLY A 123 -3.62 -3.10 19.26
CA GLY A 123 -4.37 -3.14 20.52
C GLY A 123 -5.56 -2.16 20.55
N LEU A 124 -6.17 -1.88 19.40
CA LEU A 124 -7.32 -0.97 19.30
C LEU A 124 -8.64 -1.72 19.49
N SER A 125 -9.47 -1.23 20.43
CA SER A 125 -10.83 -1.75 20.65
C SER A 125 -11.80 -1.26 19.56
N GLU A 126 -12.99 -1.89 19.50
CA GLU A 126 -14.06 -1.41 18.61
C GLU A 126 -14.54 0.00 18.98
N GLU A 127 -14.59 0.32 20.27
CA GLU A 127 -14.98 1.64 20.77
C GLU A 127 -13.98 2.71 20.33
N GLN A 128 -12.68 2.42 20.42
CA GLN A 128 -11.63 3.32 19.97
C GLN A 128 -11.69 3.56 18.45
N CYS A 129 -12.02 2.53 17.66
CA CYS A 129 -12.21 2.67 16.22
C CYS A 129 -13.44 3.50 15.86
N ASN A 130 -14.53 3.40 16.63
CA ASN A 130 -15.78 4.13 16.43
C ASN A 130 -15.66 5.58 16.92
N ASN A 131 -14.77 6.36 16.30
CA ASN A 131 -14.37 7.69 16.72
C ASN A 131 -14.16 8.61 15.50
N PRO A 132 -14.63 9.88 15.51
CA PRO A 132 -14.40 10.82 14.43
C PRO A 132 -12.94 11.15 14.11
N MET A 133 -12.01 10.87 15.04
CA MET A 133 -10.56 11.03 14.84
C MET A 133 -9.87 9.75 14.35
N VAL A 134 -10.63 8.70 14.05
CA VAL A 134 -10.12 7.43 13.50
C VAL A 134 -10.66 7.22 12.10
N GLY A 135 -9.78 7.21 11.12
CA GLY A 135 -10.12 7.10 9.70
C GLY A 135 -9.37 5.99 8.97
N GLY A 136 -9.56 5.95 7.65
CA GLY A 136 -8.88 4.97 6.79
C GLY A 136 -8.64 5.47 5.38
N ILE A 137 -7.41 5.36 4.91
CA ILE A 137 -7.03 5.55 3.51
C ILE A 137 -6.63 4.19 2.95
N LEU A 138 -7.56 3.55 2.24
CA LEU A 138 -7.46 2.14 1.87
C LEU A 138 -7.80 1.95 0.39
N GLY A 139 -6.82 1.48 -0.40
CA GLY A 139 -6.89 1.47 -1.85
C GLY A 139 -6.89 0.08 -2.49
N GLN A 140 -6.84 0.12 -3.81
CA GLN A 140 -6.67 -1.03 -4.69
C GLN A 140 -6.14 -0.53 -6.04
N GLY A 141 -5.30 -1.31 -6.71
CA GLY A 141 -4.79 -0.97 -8.05
C GLY A 141 -5.85 -1.22 -9.13
N GLY A 142 -6.56 -2.33 -9.02
CA GLY A 142 -7.61 -2.74 -9.94
C GLY A 142 -8.96 -2.97 -9.27
N THR A 143 -10.02 -3.08 -10.06
CA THR A 143 -11.35 -3.48 -9.59
C THR A 143 -11.49 -5.00 -9.58
N SER A 144 -12.57 -5.53 -8.99
CA SER A 144 -12.89 -6.96 -9.07
C SER A 144 -13.31 -7.34 -10.50
N ILE A 145 -12.35 -7.78 -11.30
CA ILE A 145 -12.59 -8.25 -12.68
C ILE A 145 -13.51 -9.47 -12.70
N GLN A 146 -13.37 -10.37 -11.74
CA GLN A 146 -14.25 -11.53 -11.61
C GLN A 146 -15.73 -11.11 -11.48
N ASP A 147 -16.05 -10.15 -10.62
CA ASP A 147 -17.43 -9.68 -10.45
C ASP A 147 -17.99 -9.02 -11.72
N ILE A 148 -17.15 -8.31 -12.47
CA ILE A 148 -17.50 -7.72 -13.76
C ILE A 148 -17.74 -8.82 -14.79
N ALA A 149 -16.84 -9.80 -14.93
CA ALA A 149 -16.95 -10.90 -15.89
C ALA A 149 -18.21 -11.75 -15.64
N GLU A 150 -18.50 -12.08 -14.38
CA GLU A 150 -19.71 -12.79 -14.01
C GLU A 150 -20.98 -11.99 -14.32
N THR A 151 -20.95 -10.66 -14.12
CA THR A 151 -22.05 -9.77 -14.47
C THR A 151 -22.33 -9.79 -15.98
N LEU A 152 -21.28 -9.59 -16.80
CA LEU A 152 -21.38 -9.62 -18.25
C LEU A 152 -21.90 -10.95 -18.75
N SER A 153 -21.37 -12.06 -18.25
CA SER A 153 -21.82 -13.42 -18.58
C SER A 153 -23.28 -13.65 -18.23
N ALA A 154 -23.78 -13.13 -17.10
CA ALA A 154 -25.19 -13.21 -16.73
C ALA A 154 -26.08 -12.41 -17.69
N VAL A 155 -25.63 -11.25 -18.14
CA VAL A 155 -26.35 -10.41 -19.13
C VAL A 155 -26.42 -11.12 -20.49
N GLU A 156 -25.30 -11.63 -20.99
CA GLU A 156 -25.23 -12.35 -22.28
C GLU A 156 -26.16 -13.56 -22.30
N ARG A 157 -26.23 -14.31 -21.20
CA ARG A 157 -27.13 -15.45 -21.03
C ARG A 157 -28.58 -15.04 -20.74
N LYS A 158 -28.92 -13.75 -20.72
CA LYS A 158 -30.24 -13.20 -20.39
C LYS A 158 -30.76 -13.62 -19.00
N LYS A 159 -29.83 -13.85 -18.04
CA LYS A 159 -30.12 -14.29 -16.67
C LYS A 159 -29.88 -13.16 -15.67
N LEU A 160 -30.50 -12.00 -15.84
CA LEU A 160 -30.27 -10.79 -15.04
C LEU A 160 -30.41 -11.02 -13.50
N ARG A 161 -31.26 -11.95 -13.07
CA ARG A 161 -31.40 -12.29 -11.64
C ARG A 161 -30.09 -12.85 -11.03
N GLN A 162 -29.19 -13.42 -11.85
CA GLN A 162 -27.90 -13.95 -11.40
C GLN A 162 -26.86 -12.85 -11.13
N VAL A 163 -27.07 -11.63 -11.62
CA VAL A 163 -26.23 -10.49 -11.26
C VAL A 163 -26.27 -10.24 -9.75
N GLY A 164 -27.48 -10.32 -9.17
CA GLY A 164 -27.67 -10.11 -7.74
C GLY A 164 -27.50 -8.65 -7.32
N PRO A 165 -27.76 -8.30 -6.05
CA PRO A 165 -27.83 -6.91 -5.58
C PRO A 165 -26.47 -6.33 -5.11
N TYR A 166 -25.39 -7.11 -5.10
CA TYR A 166 -24.13 -6.73 -4.44
C TYR A 166 -22.97 -6.43 -5.41
N ARG A 167 -23.13 -6.58 -6.73
CA ARG A 167 -22.05 -6.44 -7.70
C ARG A 167 -21.49 -5.03 -7.75
N VAL A 168 -22.35 -4.01 -7.61
CA VAL A 168 -21.87 -2.60 -7.61
C VAL A 168 -20.88 -2.35 -6.48
N THR A 169 -21.21 -2.79 -5.26
CA THR A 169 -20.33 -2.58 -4.10
C THR A 169 -19.02 -3.35 -4.18
N ARG A 170 -18.99 -4.50 -4.89
CA ARG A 170 -17.79 -5.29 -5.10
C ARG A 170 -16.87 -4.72 -6.19
N ALA A 171 -17.46 -4.06 -7.21
CA ALA A 171 -16.75 -3.58 -8.39
C ALA A 171 -16.47 -2.08 -8.39
N MET A 172 -17.03 -1.29 -7.48
CA MET A 172 -16.74 0.15 -7.40
C MET A 172 -15.28 0.41 -6.96
N GLY A 173 -14.65 1.47 -7.50
CA GLY A 173 -13.26 1.82 -7.20
C GLY A 173 -12.98 2.12 -5.73
N SER A 174 -14.01 2.48 -4.96
CA SER A 174 -13.93 2.75 -3.52
C SER A 174 -14.31 1.56 -2.63
N THR A 175 -14.43 0.35 -3.20
CA THR A 175 -14.95 -0.81 -2.45
C THR A 175 -14.15 -1.09 -1.18
N THR A 176 -12.81 -1.03 -1.26
CA THR A 176 -11.94 -1.35 -0.13
C THR A 176 -12.16 -0.41 1.05
N SER A 177 -12.09 0.91 0.85
CA SER A 177 -12.33 1.86 1.95
C SER A 177 -13.77 1.83 2.46
N ALA A 178 -14.75 1.76 1.55
CA ALA A 178 -16.16 1.78 1.92
C ALA A 178 -16.58 0.58 2.78
N VAL A 179 -16.14 -0.63 2.38
CA VAL A 179 -16.45 -1.85 3.12
C VAL A 179 -15.75 -1.84 4.47
N LEU A 180 -14.46 -1.49 4.52
CA LEU A 180 -13.70 -1.51 5.76
C LEU A 180 -14.19 -0.42 6.73
N ALA A 181 -14.39 0.81 6.27
CA ALA A 181 -14.93 1.88 7.12
C ALA A 181 -16.29 1.50 7.73
N THR A 182 -17.18 0.89 6.93
CA THR A 182 -18.50 0.45 7.40
C THR A 182 -18.39 -0.67 8.42
N THR A 183 -17.54 -1.67 8.15
CA THR A 183 -17.39 -2.85 9.02
C THR A 183 -16.73 -2.50 10.35
N PHE A 184 -15.66 -1.71 10.30
CA PHE A 184 -14.93 -1.28 11.49
C PHE A 184 -15.48 -0.03 12.16
N LYS A 185 -16.60 0.52 11.64
CA LYS A 185 -17.31 1.68 12.16
C LYS A 185 -16.43 2.94 12.26
N LEU A 186 -15.49 3.11 11.32
CA LEU A 186 -14.65 4.30 11.27
C LEU A 186 -15.51 5.53 10.97
N GLN A 187 -15.34 6.60 11.74
CA GLN A 187 -16.11 7.85 11.59
C GLN A 187 -15.27 9.02 11.06
N GLY A 188 -13.95 8.89 11.05
CA GLY A 188 -13.03 9.87 10.51
C GLY A 188 -12.94 9.85 8.98
N THR A 189 -11.98 10.60 8.45
CA THR A 189 -11.72 10.67 7.02
C THR A 189 -11.50 9.27 6.44
N SER A 190 -12.34 8.88 5.45
CA SER A 190 -12.23 7.57 4.81
C SER A 190 -12.53 7.65 3.32
N TYR A 191 -11.55 7.25 2.48
CA TYR A 191 -11.70 7.11 1.03
C TYR A 191 -10.61 6.23 0.44
N SER A 192 -10.78 5.84 -0.83
CA SER A 192 -9.80 5.03 -1.56
C SER A 192 -8.92 5.88 -2.45
N ILE A 193 -7.66 5.45 -2.56
CA ILE A 193 -6.72 5.88 -3.60
C ILE A 193 -6.55 4.71 -4.57
N SER A 194 -6.41 5.03 -5.87
CA SER A 194 -5.97 4.09 -6.89
C SER A 194 -4.91 4.78 -7.72
N SER A 195 -3.68 4.29 -7.64
CA SER A 195 -2.50 4.82 -8.33
C SER A 195 -1.59 3.67 -8.78
N ALA A 196 -2.21 2.68 -9.42
CA ALA A 196 -1.54 1.46 -9.89
C ALA A 196 -0.66 0.82 -8.80
N CYS A 197 0.60 0.52 -9.11
CA CYS A 197 1.54 -0.14 -8.19
C CYS A 197 1.94 0.71 -6.99
N SER A 198 1.69 2.02 -7.00
CA SER A 198 2.02 2.94 -5.90
C SER A 198 0.87 3.14 -4.91
N THR A 199 -0.28 2.52 -5.13
CA THR A 199 -1.50 2.71 -4.34
C THR A 199 -1.26 2.56 -2.83
N GLY A 200 -0.67 1.45 -2.40
CA GLY A 200 -0.46 1.17 -0.97
C GLY A 200 0.48 2.18 -0.30
N ALA A 201 1.54 2.58 -0.99
CA ALA A 201 2.47 3.59 -0.50
C ALA A 201 1.81 4.98 -0.43
N HIS A 202 1.03 5.37 -1.43
CA HIS A 202 0.24 6.61 -1.39
C HIS A 202 -0.79 6.61 -0.27
N CYS A 203 -1.46 5.48 -0.02
CA CYS A 203 -2.40 5.37 1.10
C CYS A 203 -1.70 5.64 2.45
N ILE A 204 -0.49 5.13 2.65
CA ILE A 204 0.32 5.36 3.86
C ILE A 204 0.73 6.83 3.94
N GLY A 205 1.28 7.40 2.86
CA GLY A 205 1.72 8.79 2.83
C GLY A 205 0.60 9.79 3.06
N VAL A 206 -0.55 9.61 2.38
CA VAL A 206 -1.73 10.45 2.60
C VAL A 206 -2.30 10.29 4.01
N GLY A 207 -2.26 9.07 4.58
CA GLY A 207 -2.64 8.86 5.97
C GLY A 207 -1.76 9.64 6.95
N MET A 208 -0.45 9.69 6.72
CA MET A 208 0.47 10.55 7.45
C MET A 208 0.06 12.03 7.35
N GLU A 209 -0.21 12.52 6.14
CA GLU A 209 -0.66 13.90 5.93
C GLU A 209 -1.99 14.20 6.65
N GLN A 210 -2.95 13.26 6.72
CA GLN A 210 -4.19 13.47 7.49
C GLN A 210 -3.92 13.68 8.98
N ILE A 211 -2.99 12.89 9.56
CA ILE A 211 -2.57 13.04 10.95
C ILE A 211 -1.85 14.38 11.16
N GLN A 212 -0.90 14.73 10.30
CA GLN A 212 -0.14 15.98 10.38
C GLN A 212 -1.04 17.22 10.24
N LEU A 213 -2.12 17.12 9.44
CA LEU A 213 -3.13 18.17 9.31
C LEU A 213 -4.15 18.21 10.46
N GLY A 214 -4.03 17.32 11.45
CA GLY A 214 -4.96 17.25 12.59
C GLY A 214 -6.35 16.74 12.27
N LYS A 215 -6.52 16.03 11.13
CA LYS A 215 -7.81 15.48 10.69
C LYS A 215 -8.10 14.07 11.25
N GLY A 216 -7.12 13.47 11.92
CA GLY A 216 -7.22 12.20 12.59
C GLY A 216 -6.06 12.01 13.56
N ASP A 217 -6.27 11.19 14.59
CA ASP A 217 -5.23 10.73 15.50
C ASP A 217 -4.78 9.32 15.15
N VAL A 218 -5.66 8.54 14.51
CA VAL A 218 -5.39 7.18 14.05
C VAL A 218 -5.88 7.01 12.60
N MET A 219 -5.04 6.48 11.74
CA MET A 219 -5.38 6.19 10.34
C MET A 219 -4.99 4.76 9.98
N PHE A 220 -5.96 3.96 9.52
CA PHE A 220 -5.71 2.67 8.90
C PHE A 220 -5.33 2.89 7.43
N CYS A 221 -4.13 2.52 7.04
CA CYS A 221 -3.59 2.83 5.72
C CYS A 221 -3.08 1.58 5.02
N GLY A 222 -3.49 1.40 3.78
CA GLY A 222 -3.03 0.25 3.01
C GLY A 222 -3.87 -0.05 1.78
N ALA A 223 -3.81 -1.29 1.32
CA ALA A 223 -4.50 -1.71 0.11
C ALA A 223 -4.77 -3.22 0.09
N GLY A 224 -5.69 -3.62 -0.78
CA GLY A 224 -5.89 -5.02 -1.15
C GLY A 224 -5.90 -5.17 -2.66
N GLU A 225 -5.32 -6.26 -3.16
CA GLU A 225 -5.29 -6.57 -4.58
C GLU A 225 -5.62 -8.04 -4.83
N ALA A 226 -6.54 -8.28 -5.75
CA ALA A 226 -6.89 -9.63 -6.15
C ALA A 226 -5.88 -10.15 -7.17
N GLU A 227 -5.28 -11.31 -6.91
CA GLU A 227 -4.62 -12.08 -7.94
C GLU A 227 -5.68 -12.98 -8.60
N ASP A 228 -6.07 -12.64 -9.84
CA ASP A 228 -6.97 -13.44 -10.66
C ASP A 228 -6.53 -13.43 -12.14
N TRP A 229 -6.87 -14.50 -12.86
CA TRP A 229 -6.49 -14.66 -14.26
C TRP A 229 -7.06 -13.57 -15.17
N GLY A 230 -8.24 -13.03 -14.84
CA GLY A 230 -8.90 -12.02 -15.67
C GLY A 230 -8.17 -10.68 -15.68
N PHE A 231 -7.49 -10.34 -14.59
CA PHE A 231 -6.63 -9.17 -14.53
C PHE A 231 -5.22 -9.49 -15.05
N SER A 232 -4.69 -10.65 -14.67
CA SER A 232 -3.35 -11.10 -15.04
C SER A 232 -3.18 -11.28 -16.56
N VAL A 233 -4.20 -11.75 -17.27
CA VAL A 233 -4.14 -11.93 -18.74
C VAL A 233 -3.89 -10.62 -19.49
N MET A 234 -4.30 -9.46 -18.94
CA MET A 234 -4.02 -8.17 -19.55
C MET A 234 -2.52 -7.85 -19.53
N PHE A 235 -1.82 -8.18 -18.47
CA PHE A 235 -0.36 -8.04 -18.37
C PHE A 235 0.39 -9.10 -19.21
N ASP A 236 -0.16 -10.32 -19.32
CA ASP A 236 0.38 -11.36 -20.18
C ASP A 236 0.30 -10.96 -21.66
N ALA A 237 -0.83 -10.39 -22.06
CA ALA A 237 -1.05 -9.87 -23.42
C ALA A 237 -0.12 -8.71 -23.77
N MET A 238 0.22 -7.86 -22.81
CA MET A 238 1.17 -6.76 -22.99
C MET A 238 2.63 -7.24 -22.97
N GLY A 239 2.90 -8.51 -22.63
CA GLY A 239 4.25 -9.08 -22.55
C GLY A 239 5.06 -8.61 -21.34
N ALA A 240 4.39 -8.20 -20.26
CA ALA A 240 5.04 -7.68 -19.06
C ALA A 240 5.38 -8.77 -18.02
N LEU A 241 4.78 -9.96 -18.14
CA LEU A 241 4.98 -11.06 -17.21
C LEU A 241 6.19 -11.94 -17.57
N SER A 242 6.85 -12.50 -16.56
CA SER A 242 7.88 -13.51 -16.73
C SER A 242 7.27 -14.80 -17.31
N THR A 243 7.91 -15.35 -18.35
CA THR A 243 7.43 -16.54 -19.06
C THR A 243 8.48 -17.64 -19.22
N LYS A 244 9.75 -17.34 -18.94
CA LYS A 244 10.86 -18.28 -19.19
C LYS A 244 11.06 -19.31 -18.07
N ARG A 245 10.34 -19.19 -16.95
CA ARG A 245 10.56 -20.00 -15.75
C ARG A 245 9.27 -20.58 -15.16
N ASN A 246 8.35 -20.97 -16.04
CA ASN A 246 7.11 -21.64 -15.61
C ASN A 246 7.37 -22.94 -14.85
N ASP A 247 8.47 -23.64 -15.17
CA ASP A 247 8.85 -24.91 -14.53
C ASP A 247 9.64 -24.73 -13.21
N THR A 248 10.08 -23.50 -12.91
CA THR A 248 10.81 -23.13 -11.69
C THR A 248 10.25 -21.82 -11.13
N PRO A 249 8.98 -21.83 -10.66
CA PRO A 249 8.26 -20.62 -10.27
C PRO A 249 9.01 -19.76 -9.27
N GLU A 250 9.64 -20.39 -8.29
CA GLU A 250 10.38 -19.74 -7.20
C GLU A 250 11.61 -18.96 -7.68
N LYS A 251 12.08 -19.24 -8.92
CA LYS A 251 13.22 -18.57 -9.54
C LYS A 251 12.86 -17.52 -10.57
N ALA A 252 11.57 -17.30 -10.81
CA ALA A 252 11.12 -16.46 -11.92
C ALA A 252 11.26 -14.96 -11.64
N SER A 253 10.92 -14.50 -10.44
CA SER A 253 11.13 -13.11 -10.03
C SER A 253 12.58 -12.95 -9.56
N ARG A 254 13.35 -12.13 -10.29
CA ARG A 254 14.80 -12.02 -10.15
C ARG A 254 15.29 -10.60 -10.47
N ALA A 255 14.84 -9.64 -9.66
CA ALA A 255 15.21 -8.24 -9.84
C ALA A 255 16.74 -8.08 -9.89
N PHE A 256 17.23 -7.25 -10.83
CA PHE A 256 18.64 -6.93 -11.06
C PHE A 256 19.50 -8.05 -11.65
N ASP A 257 18.92 -9.23 -11.92
CA ASP A 257 19.62 -10.29 -12.63
C ASP A 257 19.59 -10.04 -14.16
N GLN A 258 20.68 -10.39 -14.86
CA GLN A 258 20.77 -10.20 -16.31
C GLN A 258 19.70 -10.97 -17.10
N THR A 259 19.26 -12.12 -16.59
CA THR A 259 18.31 -13.00 -17.28
C THR A 259 16.85 -12.76 -16.90
N ARG A 260 16.54 -11.67 -16.18
CA ARG A 260 15.18 -11.27 -15.84
C ARG A 260 14.36 -11.01 -17.10
N ASP A 261 13.08 -11.35 -17.10
CA ASP A 261 12.26 -11.33 -18.31
C ASP A 261 10.84 -10.78 -18.10
N GLY A 262 10.56 -10.20 -16.95
CA GLY A 262 9.27 -9.65 -16.60
C GLY A 262 8.93 -9.87 -15.14
N PHE A 263 7.83 -9.28 -14.68
CA PHE A 263 7.40 -9.46 -13.29
C PHE A 263 6.52 -10.71 -13.11
N VAL A 264 6.42 -11.19 -11.90
CA VAL A 264 5.46 -12.23 -11.52
C VAL A 264 4.30 -11.55 -10.80
N ILE A 265 3.07 -11.72 -11.30
CA ILE A 265 1.87 -11.16 -10.67
C ILE A 265 1.62 -11.81 -9.30
N ALA A 266 1.19 -11.01 -8.34
CA ALA A 266 0.79 -11.49 -7.02
C ALA A 266 -0.45 -10.74 -6.52
N GLY A 267 -1.02 -11.22 -5.43
CA GLY A 267 -2.13 -10.56 -4.73
C GLY A 267 -1.92 -10.53 -3.23
N GLY A 268 -2.94 -10.04 -2.55
CA GLY A 268 -2.97 -9.97 -1.10
C GLY A 268 -3.53 -8.68 -0.56
N GLY A 269 -3.27 -8.42 0.72
CA GLY A 269 -3.66 -7.19 1.39
C GLY A 269 -2.69 -6.85 2.50
N GLY A 270 -2.50 -5.57 2.74
CA GLY A 270 -1.71 -5.07 3.85
C GLY A 270 -2.34 -3.81 4.43
N VAL A 271 -2.27 -3.67 5.73
CA VAL A 271 -2.72 -2.49 6.46
C VAL A 271 -1.71 -2.16 7.55
N VAL A 272 -1.31 -0.91 7.62
CA VAL A 272 -0.58 -0.34 8.75
C VAL A 272 -1.50 0.61 9.52
N VAL A 273 -1.36 0.65 10.84
CA VAL A 273 -2.00 1.65 11.69
C VAL A 273 -1.01 2.76 11.92
N LEU A 274 -1.30 3.93 11.36
CA LEU A 274 -0.58 5.17 11.64
C LEU A 274 -1.25 5.88 12.81
N GLU A 275 -0.46 6.43 13.70
CA GLU A 275 -0.97 7.08 14.90
C GLU A 275 -0.13 8.31 15.23
N GLU A 276 -0.78 9.35 15.73
CA GLU A 276 -0.10 10.50 16.27
C GLU A 276 0.72 10.10 17.51
N LEU A 277 1.97 10.54 17.59
CA LEU A 277 2.94 10.06 18.57
C LEU A 277 2.48 10.23 20.01
N GLU A 278 1.96 11.41 20.40
CA GLU A 278 1.55 11.65 21.79
C GLU A 278 0.25 10.89 22.12
N HIS A 279 -0.64 10.69 21.14
CA HIS A 279 -1.79 9.81 21.28
C HIS A 279 -1.34 8.36 21.54
N ALA A 280 -0.38 7.85 20.73
CA ALA A 280 0.17 6.51 20.91
C ALA A 280 0.81 6.30 22.30
N LYS A 281 1.62 7.27 22.74
CA LYS A 281 2.24 7.25 24.08
C LYS A 281 1.19 7.27 25.19
N ALA A 282 0.17 8.13 25.07
CA ALA A 282 -0.87 8.28 26.10
C ALA A 282 -1.63 6.97 26.36
N ARG A 283 -1.81 6.13 25.33
CA ARG A 283 -2.45 4.81 25.49
C ARG A 283 -1.46 3.65 25.70
N GLY A 284 -0.15 3.91 25.76
CA GLY A 284 0.87 2.88 25.94
C GLY A 284 1.02 1.95 24.73
N ALA A 285 0.81 2.46 23.51
CA ALA A 285 0.91 1.67 22.31
C ALA A 285 2.33 1.16 22.06
N LYS A 286 2.44 -0.04 21.48
CA LYS A 286 3.67 -0.49 20.84
C LYS A 286 3.95 0.40 19.63
N ILE A 287 5.19 0.83 19.47
CA ILE A 287 5.62 1.62 18.32
C ILE A 287 6.67 0.81 17.55
N TYR A 288 6.40 0.54 16.27
CA TYR A 288 7.31 -0.16 15.38
C TYR A 288 8.39 0.75 14.80
N ALA A 289 7.97 1.91 14.31
CA ALA A 289 8.85 2.89 13.70
C ALA A 289 8.14 4.25 13.66
N GLU A 290 8.87 5.30 13.35
CA GLU A 290 8.33 6.59 12.98
C GLU A 290 8.34 6.70 11.44
N LEU A 291 7.23 7.10 10.85
CA LEU A 291 7.15 7.47 9.44
C LEU A 291 7.61 8.91 9.30
N VAL A 292 8.84 9.10 8.85
CA VAL A 292 9.51 10.41 8.82
C VAL A 292 9.56 11.04 7.42
N GLY A 293 9.34 10.26 6.36
CA GLY A 293 9.42 10.77 4.99
C GLY A 293 8.36 10.19 4.09
N TYR A 294 7.77 11.06 3.29
CA TYR A 294 6.88 10.72 2.20
C TYR A 294 7.18 11.63 1.01
N GLY A 295 7.52 11.03 -0.12
CA GLY A 295 7.64 11.70 -1.40
C GLY A 295 6.59 11.18 -2.37
N ALA A 296 5.95 12.05 -3.12
CA ALA A 296 5.01 11.70 -4.17
C ALA A 296 5.15 12.66 -5.35
N ASN A 297 5.15 12.12 -6.57
CA ASN A 297 5.12 12.91 -7.79
C ASN A 297 4.63 12.12 -9.00
N SER A 298 4.58 12.77 -10.14
CA SER A 298 4.36 12.13 -11.45
C SER A 298 5.56 12.35 -12.36
N ASP A 299 5.88 11.34 -13.18
CA ASP A 299 6.86 11.46 -14.26
C ASP A 299 6.40 12.43 -15.34
N GLY A 300 5.10 12.42 -15.67
CA GLY A 300 4.54 13.19 -16.77
C GLY A 300 5.15 12.83 -18.14
N TYR A 301 5.58 11.58 -18.32
CA TYR A 301 6.37 11.15 -19.45
C TYR A 301 5.65 10.11 -20.32
N ASP A 302 5.46 8.90 -19.83
CA ASP A 302 4.86 7.79 -20.55
C ASP A 302 3.93 6.98 -19.67
N MET A 303 2.97 6.24 -20.25
CA MET A 303 2.00 5.43 -19.51
C MET A 303 2.62 4.18 -18.88
N VAL A 304 3.68 3.64 -19.47
CA VAL A 304 4.26 2.34 -19.08
C VAL A 304 5.74 2.47 -18.73
N ALA A 305 6.52 3.21 -19.55
CA ALA A 305 7.96 3.34 -19.39
C ALA A 305 8.30 4.45 -18.38
N PRO A 306 9.09 4.16 -17.32
CA PRO A 306 9.54 5.19 -16.39
C PRO A 306 10.55 6.14 -17.04
N SER A 307 10.50 7.44 -16.69
CA SER A 307 11.48 8.43 -17.16
C SER A 307 12.86 8.27 -16.49
N GLY A 308 12.91 7.60 -15.35
CA GLY A 308 14.09 7.55 -14.47
C GLY A 308 14.28 8.82 -13.63
N GLU A 309 13.71 9.97 -14.02
CA GLU A 309 13.83 11.23 -13.28
C GLU A 309 12.77 11.36 -12.16
N GLY A 310 11.55 10.86 -12.39
CA GLY A 310 10.46 10.95 -11.43
C GLY A 310 10.79 10.21 -10.15
N GLY A 311 11.30 8.97 -10.26
CA GLY A 311 11.77 8.21 -9.11
C GLY A 311 12.88 8.93 -8.31
N GLN A 312 13.85 9.55 -9.01
CA GLN A 312 14.90 10.36 -8.36
C GLN A 312 14.31 11.53 -7.57
N ARG A 313 13.39 12.29 -8.19
CA ARG A 313 12.72 13.41 -7.51
C ARG A 313 11.90 12.92 -6.32
N CYS A 314 11.24 11.79 -6.46
CA CYS A 314 10.42 11.19 -5.40
C CYS A 314 11.27 10.79 -4.18
N MET A 315 12.38 10.09 -4.40
CA MET A 315 13.33 9.72 -3.35
C MET A 315 13.90 10.95 -2.64
N LYS A 316 14.30 12.00 -3.38
CA LYS A 316 14.80 13.25 -2.80
C LYS A 316 13.75 13.93 -1.93
N LEU A 317 12.50 14.05 -2.39
CA LEU A 317 11.40 14.62 -1.60
C LEU A 317 11.18 13.87 -0.28
N ALA A 318 11.22 12.53 -0.33
CA ALA A 318 11.07 11.70 0.86
C ALA A 318 12.25 11.87 1.83
N MET A 319 13.48 11.94 1.33
CA MET A 319 14.68 12.16 2.14
C MET A 319 14.70 13.56 2.76
N ASP A 320 14.35 14.60 2.01
CA ASP A 320 14.29 15.98 2.50
C ASP A 320 13.28 16.10 3.66
N MET A 321 12.12 15.46 3.51
CA MET A 321 11.13 15.39 4.59
C MET A 321 11.66 14.60 5.79
N ALA A 322 12.28 13.44 5.54
CA ALA A 322 12.83 12.59 6.60
C ALA A 322 13.93 13.28 7.40
N ASN A 323 14.81 14.03 6.74
CA ASN A 323 15.87 14.80 7.40
C ASN A 323 15.30 15.97 8.23
N LYS A 324 14.20 16.55 7.79
CA LYS A 324 13.51 17.63 8.50
C LYS A 324 12.81 17.14 9.78
N ILE A 325 12.22 15.96 9.75
CA ILE A 325 11.43 15.38 10.87
C ILE A 325 12.33 14.55 11.78
N GLY A 326 13.09 13.61 11.23
CA GLY A 326 13.90 12.63 11.97
C GLY A 326 15.36 12.99 12.15
N GLY A 327 15.80 14.19 11.65
CA GLY A 327 17.19 14.61 11.62
C GLY A 327 18.00 13.97 10.50
N GLU A 328 19.16 14.53 10.22
CA GLU A 328 20.07 14.02 9.19
C GLU A 328 20.59 12.62 9.57
N LYS A 329 20.22 11.61 8.78
CA LYS A 329 20.64 10.22 8.91
C LYS A 329 20.80 9.62 7.52
N GLN A 330 21.75 8.70 7.39
CA GLN A 330 21.85 7.87 6.18
C GLN A 330 20.71 6.85 6.11
N VAL A 331 20.27 6.53 4.91
CA VAL A 331 19.37 5.43 4.65
C VAL A 331 20.21 4.14 4.64
N ASP A 332 19.92 3.21 5.53
CA ASP A 332 20.63 1.94 5.63
C ASP A 332 20.20 0.96 4.54
N TYR A 333 18.92 1.03 4.15
CA TYR A 333 18.31 0.10 3.21
C TYR A 333 17.27 0.78 2.31
N VAL A 334 17.34 0.48 1.02
CA VAL A 334 16.30 0.80 0.04
C VAL A 334 15.63 -0.48 -0.43
N ASN A 335 14.35 -0.65 -0.05
CA ASN A 335 13.48 -1.65 -0.67
C ASN A 335 12.96 -1.05 -1.98
N THR A 336 13.45 -1.57 -3.09
CA THR A 336 13.18 -1.02 -4.41
C THR A 336 11.80 -1.40 -4.93
N HIS A 337 11.31 -0.66 -5.90
CA HIS A 337 10.20 -1.13 -6.71
C HIS A 337 10.57 -2.41 -7.45
N GLY A 338 11.77 -2.52 -8.02
CA GLY A 338 12.49 -3.71 -8.47
C GLY A 338 11.59 -4.89 -8.90
N THR A 339 10.90 -4.77 -10.04
CA THR A 339 9.86 -5.70 -10.46
C THR A 339 10.38 -6.90 -11.26
N SER A 340 11.69 -7.02 -11.46
CA SER A 340 12.30 -8.02 -12.36
C SER A 340 12.02 -7.76 -13.84
N THR A 341 11.81 -6.50 -14.20
CA THR A 341 11.62 -6.09 -15.60
C THR A 341 12.91 -5.50 -16.19
N PRO A 342 13.24 -5.79 -17.45
CA PRO A 342 14.49 -5.31 -18.04
C PRO A 342 14.67 -3.78 -17.98
N VAL A 343 13.64 -3.02 -18.29
CA VAL A 343 13.70 -1.55 -18.33
C VAL A 343 13.51 -0.94 -16.94
N GLY A 344 12.52 -1.41 -16.17
CA GLY A 344 12.18 -0.82 -14.88
C GLY A 344 13.32 -0.90 -13.87
N ASP A 345 13.92 -2.06 -13.73
CA ASP A 345 15.01 -2.28 -12.78
C ASP A 345 16.25 -1.42 -13.11
N THR A 346 16.65 -1.36 -14.40
CA THR A 346 17.76 -0.54 -14.86
C THR A 346 17.54 0.95 -14.58
N MET A 347 16.35 1.46 -14.87
CA MET A 347 16.03 2.87 -14.64
C MET A 347 16.01 3.21 -13.14
N GLU A 348 15.50 2.32 -12.30
CA GLU A 348 15.49 2.52 -10.85
C GLU A 348 16.90 2.49 -10.27
N LEU A 349 17.75 1.51 -10.65
CA LEU A 349 19.16 1.45 -10.20
C LEU A 349 19.92 2.73 -10.57
N GLY A 350 19.76 3.20 -11.80
CA GLY A 350 20.36 4.47 -12.24
C GLY A 350 19.91 5.66 -11.38
N GLY A 351 18.63 5.69 -11.02
CA GLY A 351 18.06 6.71 -10.14
C GLY A 351 18.62 6.64 -8.72
N ILE A 352 18.66 5.46 -8.12
CA ILE A 352 19.22 5.22 -6.78
C ILE A 352 20.71 5.62 -6.75
N LYS A 353 21.50 5.11 -7.72
CA LYS A 353 22.93 5.42 -7.82
C LYS A 353 23.17 6.93 -7.85
N LYS A 354 22.42 7.67 -8.64
CA LYS A 354 22.54 9.12 -8.74
C LYS A 354 22.17 9.83 -7.44
N VAL A 355 21.02 9.50 -6.83
CA VAL A 355 20.53 10.14 -5.60
C VAL A 355 21.53 9.95 -4.46
N PHE A 356 22.01 8.72 -4.25
CA PHE A 356 22.88 8.40 -3.11
C PHE A 356 24.34 8.73 -3.35
N THR A 357 24.82 8.79 -4.62
CA THR A 357 26.13 9.38 -4.95
C THR A 357 26.15 10.88 -4.64
N GLU A 358 25.10 11.61 -4.99
CA GLU A 358 24.96 13.03 -4.63
C GLU A 358 24.89 13.23 -3.11
N ALA A 359 24.30 12.29 -2.36
CA ALA A 359 24.26 12.29 -0.90
C ALA A 359 25.59 11.86 -0.23
N GLY A 360 26.54 11.34 -0.99
CA GLY A 360 27.88 10.97 -0.52
C GLY A 360 27.98 9.62 0.19
N TYR A 361 27.01 8.72 0.00
CA TYR A 361 27.04 7.34 0.55
C TYR A 361 26.27 6.37 -0.34
N GLN A 362 26.37 5.06 -0.04
CA GLN A 362 25.63 4.00 -0.73
C GLN A 362 24.87 3.16 0.28
N PRO A 363 23.52 3.09 0.20
CA PRO A 363 22.70 2.20 1.03
C PRO A 363 22.83 0.74 0.57
N ASN A 364 22.35 -0.19 1.39
CA ASN A 364 22.05 -1.51 0.91
C ASN A 364 20.78 -1.45 0.05
N VAL A 365 20.75 -2.19 -1.05
CA VAL A 365 19.64 -2.18 -2.03
C VAL A 365 19.15 -3.58 -2.28
N GLY A 366 17.84 -3.79 -2.25
CA GLY A 366 17.24 -5.07 -2.53
C GLY A 366 15.80 -4.97 -2.99
N SER A 367 15.29 -6.04 -3.61
CA SER A 367 13.88 -6.19 -3.97
C SER A 367 13.27 -7.42 -3.31
N THR A 368 12.35 -7.21 -2.40
CA THR A 368 11.56 -8.30 -1.79
C THR A 368 10.58 -8.94 -2.78
N LYS A 369 10.31 -8.30 -3.92
CA LYS A 369 9.50 -8.89 -5.00
C LYS A 369 10.16 -10.13 -5.63
N SER A 370 11.44 -10.33 -5.45
CA SER A 370 12.10 -11.59 -5.82
C SER A 370 11.49 -12.81 -5.10
N LEU A 371 10.89 -12.61 -3.93
CA LEU A 371 10.21 -13.65 -3.15
C LEU A 371 8.69 -13.60 -3.27
N SER A 372 8.12 -12.39 -3.22
CA SER A 372 6.67 -12.18 -3.15
C SER A 372 5.98 -12.05 -4.51
N GLY A 373 6.71 -11.81 -5.59
CA GLY A 373 6.11 -11.27 -6.80
C GLY A 373 5.60 -9.84 -6.58
N HIS A 374 4.82 -9.33 -7.52
CA HIS A 374 4.31 -7.98 -7.56
C HIS A 374 2.81 -7.93 -7.29
N ALA A 375 2.41 -7.57 -6.09
CA ALA A 375 1.02 -7.47 -5.65
C ALA A 375 0.33 -6.15 -6.07
N LEU A 376 0.79 -5.51 -7.14
CA LEU A 376 0.22 -4.30 -7.74
C LEU A 376 -0.12 -3.24 -6.69
N GLY A 377 -1.42 -2.90 -6.53
CA GLY A 377 -1.85 -1.88 -5.56
C GLY A 377 -1.53 -2.20 -4.11
N ALA A 378 -1.43 -3.48 -3.74
CA ALA A 378 -1.01 -3.89 -2.39
C ALA A 378 0.52 -3.94 -2.20
N ALA A 379 1.32 -3.86 -3.28
CA ALA A 379 2.78 -4.01 -3.19
C ALA A 379 3.41 -3.01 -2.23
N GLY A 380 3.07 -1.72 -2.33
CA GLY A 380 3.69 -0.68 -1.51
C GLY A 380 3.45 -0.83 -0.01
N VAL A 381 2.28 -1.33 0.41
CA VAL A 381 2.03 -1.59 1.83
C VAL A 381 2.67 -2.91 2.29
N HIS A 382 2.72 -3.94 1.45
CA HIS A 382 3.49 -5.15 1.76
C HIS A 382 4.95 -4.81 2.02
N GLU A 383 5.57 -4.03 1.15
CA GLU A 383 6.98 -3.64 1.24
C GLU A 383 7.25 -2.71 2.42
N ALA A 384 6.32 -1.81 2.76
CA ALA A 384 6.40 -1.05 4.01
C ALA A 384 6.43 -1.99 5.23
N ILE A 385 5.54 -2.99 5.28
CA ILE A 385 5.52 -3.99 6.35
C ILE A 385 6.81 -4.82 6.35
N TYR A 386 7.33 -5.23 5.19
CA TYR A 386 8.61 -5.95 5.11
C TYR A 386 9.78 -5.12 5.65
N CYS A 387 9.86 -3.83 5.32
CA CYS A 387 10.87 -2.92 5.88
C CYS A 387 10.75 -2.85 7.41
N LEU A 388 9.54 -2.68 7.94
CA LEU A 388 9.30 -2.62 9.37
C LEU A 388 9.67 -3.92 10.09
N LEU A 389 9.36 -5.09 9.50
CA LEU A 389 9.74 -6.39 10.06
C LEU A 389 11.26 -6.59 10.05
N MET A 390 11.95 -6.19 8.98
CA MET A 390 13.41 -6.25 8.91
C MET A 390 14.06 -5.32 9.94
N MET A 391 13.54 -4.10 10.11
CA MET A 391 14.00 -3.14 11.14
C MET A 391 13.80 -3.67 12.56
N GLN A 392 12.66 -4.33 12.84
CA GLN A 392 12.36 -4.88 14.17
C GLN A 392 13.22 -6.11 14.51
N ASN A 393 13.64 -6.85 13.52
CA ASN A 393 14.34 -8.12 13.67
C ASN A 393 15.83 -8.05 13.30
N ASP A 394 16.36 -6.85 13.07
CA ASP A 394 17.77 -6.54 12.80
C ASP A 394 18.38 -7.42 11.69
N PHE A 395 17.71 -7.49 10.53
CA PHE A 395 18.24 -8.12 9.33
C PHE A 395 17.73 -7.42 8.05
N LEU A 396 18.40 -7.64 6.94
CA LEU A 396 17.98 -7.29 5.60
C LEU A 396 17.87 -8.56 4.75
N ALA A 397 16.71 -8.76 4.12
CA ALA A 397 16.49 -9.88 3.22
C ALA A 397 17.30 -9.73 1.94
N GLU A 398 17.70 -10.85 1.36
CA GLU A 398 18.36 -10.83 0.06
C GLU A 398 17.36 -10.53 -1.07
N SER A 399 17.87 -9.95 -2.14
CA SER A 399 17.21 -9.88 -3.44
C SER A 399 17.48 -11.23 -4.13
N ALA A 400 16.54 -12.15 -4.00
CA ALA A 400 16.73 -13.55 -4.38
C ALA A 400 16.95 -13.75 -5.89
N ASN A 401 17.51 -14.90 -6.26
CA ASN A 401 17.63 -15.37 -7.63
C ASN A 401 18.62 -14.58 -8.52
N ILE A 402 19.52 -13.81 -7.96
CA ILE A 402 20.57 -13.13 -8.73
C ILE A 402 21.73 -14.12 -8.97
N GLU A 403 21.94 -14.50 -10.24
CA GLU A 403 23.08 -15.30 -10.69
C GLU A 403 24.17 -14.41 -11.28
N GLU A 404 23.77 -13.37 -12.03
CA GLU A 404 24.66 -12.39 -12.62
C GLU A 404 23.99 -11.01 -12.56
N LEU A 405 24.64 -10.06 -11.85
CA LEU A 405 24.13 -8.70 -11.74
C LEU A 405 24.20 -7.96 -13.08
N VAL A 406 23.22 -7.10 -13.34
CA VAL A 406 23.27 -6.17 -14.45
C VAL A 406 24.40 -5.15 -14.27
N GLU A 407 24.93 -4.64 -15.37
CA GLU A 407 26.04 -3.67 -15.38
C GLU A 407 25.70 -2.40 -14.59
N GLU A 408 24.46 -1.94 -14.62
CA GLU A 408 23.99 -0.74 -13.90
C GLU A 408 24.08 -0.86 -12.38
N ALA A 409 24.16 -2.10 -11.85
CA ALA A 409 24.36 -2.37 -10.43
C ALA A 409 25.83 -2.24 -9.97
N GLU A 410 26.78 -2.01 -10.90
CA GLU A 410 28.20 -1.88 -10.57
C GLU A 410 28.42 -0.72 -9.57
N GLY A 411 29.15 -1.03 -8.49
CA GLY A 411 29.47 -0.08 -7.40
C GLY A 411 28.32 0.17 -6.42
N MET A 412 27.22 -0.58 -6.52
CA MET A 412 26.09 -0.52 -5.57
C MET A 412 26.14 -1.72 -4.60
N ASN A 413 25.60 -1.52 -3.40
CA ASN A 413 25.49 -2.59 -2.39
C ASN A 413 24.21 -3.40 -2.59
N ILE A 414 24.10 -4.15 -3.70
CA ILE A 414 22.96 -5.03 -3.94
C ILE A 414 23.04 -6.23 -2.99
N LEU A 415 21.97 -6.51 -2.28
CA LEU A 415 21.90 -7.62 -1.33
C LEU A 415 21.67 -8.95 -2.08
N THR A 416 22.75 -9.63 -2.43
CA THR A 416 22.73 -10.99 -3.00
C THR A 416 22.72 -12.10 -1.94
N SER A 417 22.75 -11.71 -0.67
CA SER A 417 22.58 -12.59 0.49
C SER A 417 22.01 -11.79 1.65
N ARG A 418 21.35 -12.49 2.59
CA ARG A 418 20.86 -11.87 3.83
C ARG A 418 21.99 -11.19 4.59
N LYS A 419 21.73 -10.01 5.10
CA LYS A 419 22.62 -9.24 5.96
C LYS A 419 22.01 -9.05 7.32
N ASP A 420 22.60 -9.61 8.36
CA ASP A 420 22.17 -9.39 9.75
C ASP A 420 22.83 -8.12 10.31
N GLY A 421 22.10 -7.38 11.12
CA GLY A 421 22.53 -6.15 11.79
C GLY A 421 21.42 -5.10 11.90
N PRO A 422 21.63 -4.08 12.75
CA PRO A 422 20.61 -3.07 13.00
C PRO A 422 20.31 -2.23 11.75
N VAL A 423 19.04 -1.89 11.59
CA VAL A 423 18.52 -1.00 10.54
C VAL A 423 17.87 0.18 11.20
N SER A 424 18.45 1.36 11.05
CA SER A 424 17.98 2.60 11.70
C SER A 424 17.04 3.40 10.82
N ARG A 425 17.31 3.46 9.49
CA ARG A 425 16.46 4.14 8.52
C ARG A 425 16.28 3.28 7.27
N ALA A 426 15.05 3.00 6.90
CA ALA A 426 14.71 2.27 5.68
C ALA A 426 13.85 3.14 4.74
N MET A 427 14.08 3.02 3.44
CA MET A 427 13.27 3.63 2.38
C MET A 427 12.55 2.52 1.59
N SER A 428 11.30 2.75 1.21
CA SER A 428 10.54 1.89 0.32
C SER A 428 10.05 2.67 -0.89
N ASN A 429 10.36 2.19 -2.09
CA ASN A 429 10.01 2.80 -3.37
C ASN A 429 8.85 2.07 -4.04
N SER A 430 7.91 2.83 -4.58
CA SER A 430 6.81 2.31 -5.40
C SER A 430 6.63 3.20 -6.62
N PHE A 431 6.81 2.62 -7.82
CA PHE A 431 6.69 3.34 -9.09
C PHE A 431 5.64 2.66 -9.97
N GLY A 432 4.54 3.36 -10.25
CA GLY A 432 3.37 2.80 -10.91
C GLY A 432 3.22 3.23 -12.36
N PHE A 433 2.51 2.42 -13.15
CA PHE A 433 2.07 2.80 -14.47
C PHE A 433 1.32 4.15 -14.43
N GLY A 434 1.49 4.96 -15.49
CA GLY A 434 1.08 6.37 -15.52
C GLY A 434 2.13 7.31 -14.91
N GLY A 435 3.32 6.79 -14.56
CA GLY A 435 4.42 7.56 -14.00
C GLY A 435 4.14 8.05 -12.57
N THR A 436 3.28 7.39 -11.82
CA THR A 436 2.93 7.75 -10.45
C THR A 436 3.92 7.13 -9.48
N ASN A 437 4.63 7.96 -8.71
CA ASN A 437 5.73 7.56 -7.83
C ASN A 437 5.41 7.89 -6.37
N ALA A 438 5.77 6.97 -5.47
CA ALA A 438 5.71 7.14 -4.03
C ALA A 438 6.97 6.55 -3.38
N CYS A 439 7.55 7.28 -2.42
CA CYS A 439 8.65 6.83 -1.57
C CYS A 439 8.28 7.07 -0.11
N LEU A 440 8.50 6.07 0.74
CA LEU A 440 8.29 6.16 2.19
C LEU A 440 9.63 6.00 2.90
N VAL A 441 9.83 6.75 3.99
CA VAL A 441 11.03 6.63 4.84
C VAL A 441 10.60 6.40 6.28
N PHE A 442 11.11 5.32 6.87
CA PHE A 442 10.87 4.93 8.25
C PHE A 442 12.14 5.03 9.06
N ASP A 443 12.07 5.60 10.26
CA ASP A 443 13.11 5.60 11.27
C ASP A 443 12.78 4.62 12.39
N LYS A 444 13.78 3.88 12.86
CA LYS A 444 13.64 3.09 14.08
C LYS A 444 13.30 4.03 15.24
N TYR A 445 12.17 3.77 15.90
CA TYR A 445 11.75 4.59 17.02
C TYR A 445 12.62 4.31 18.25
N SER A 446 13.09 5.37 18.89
CA SER A 446 13.72 5.34 20.22
C SER A 446 12.93 6.24 21.16
N ALA A 447 12.48 5.69 22.29
CA ALA A 447 11.68 6.38 23.30
C ALA A 447 12.42 7.55 23.95
#